data_be1422ef376931bed95066ce63d079ac
#
_entry.id   be1422ef376931bed95066ce63d079ac
#
_cell.length_a   1.000
_cell.length_b   1.000
_cell.length_c   1.000
_cell.angle_alpha   90.00
_cell.angle_beta   90.00
_cell.angle_gamma   90.00
#
_symmetry.space_group_name_H-M   'P 1'
#
loop_
_entity.id
_entity.type
_entity.pdbx_description
1 polymer ?
#
loop_
_entity_poly.entity_id
_entity_poly.type
_entity_poly.pdbx_seq_one_letter_code
_entity_poly.pdbx_strand_id
1 'polypeptide(L)'
;VTGANPAFPRFNHVALTVPAELLDTAGRADLLRFHNAVFGWTEMPTMTRDRELLVLRCHSNEQFVYLHASSEPMRTTGTEHFGLSVTTPAELTELYERARTQRSSDPRVELTERNVDDFQVVKLHSFYVRYRLPLSIEVQCFEWAPGFGPDRTQ
;
A
#
# COMPACT_ATOMS: atom_id res chain seq x y z
N VAL A 1 -7.90 -9.40 -38.82
CA VAL A 1 -6.78 -9.89 -38.01
C VAL A 1 -6.82 -9.09 -36.72
N THR A 2 -7.43 -9.62 -35.67
CA THR A 2 -7.37 -9.05 -34.33
C THR A 2 -5.97 -9.34 -33.80
N GLY A 3 -5.06 -8.37 -33.96
CA GLY A 3 -3.74 -8.44 -33.36
C GLY A 3 -3.91 -8.56 -31.84
N ALA A 4 -3.44 -9.66 -31.26
CA ALA A 4 -3.35 -9.77 -29.82
C ALA A 4 -2.53 -8.58 -29.30
N ASN A 5 -3.13 -7.78 -28.45
CA ASN A 5 -2.42 -6.69 -27.80
C ASN A 5 -1.22 -7.30 -27.04
N PRO A 6 0.02 -6.84 -27.24
CA PRO A 6 1.16 -7.44 -26.56
C PRO A 6 0.94 -7.41 -25.05
N ALA A 7 1.20 -8.54 -24.39
CA ALA A 7 1.09 -8.62 -22.94
C ALA A 7 2.22 -7.79 -22.32
N PHE A 8 1.88 -6.65 -21.70
CA PHE A 8 2.84 -5.88 -20.93
C PHE A 8 2.94 -6.42 -19.50
N PRO A 9 4.15 -6.46 -18.90
CA PRO A 9 4.32 -6.85 -17.52
C PRO A 9 3.57 -5.88 -16.59
N ARG A 10 2.98 -6.43 -15.54
CA ARG A 10 2.24 -5.67 -14.52
C ARG A 10 3.07 -5.59 -13.24
N PHE A 11 2.98 -4.47 -12.54
CA PHE A 11 3.53 -4.36 -11.19
C PHE A 11 2.78 -5.33 -10.26
N ASN A 12 3.51 -6.17 -9.50
CA ASN A 12 2.89 -7.18 -8.66
C ASN A 12 3.38 -7.21 -7.20
N HIS A 13 4.57 -6.70 -6.89
CA HIS A 13 5.04 -6.69 -5.52
C HIS A 13 6.04 -5.57 -5.25
N VAL A 14 6.23 -5.31 -3.97
CA VAL A 14 7.34 -4.52 -3.44
C VAL A 14 8.05 -5.33 -2.36
N ALA A 15 9.37 -5.24 -2.30
CA ALA A 15 10.18 -5.87 -1.27
C ALA A 15 10.88 -4.80 -0.43
N LEU A 16 10.76 -4.92 0.89
CA LEU A 16 11.33 -3.98 1.86
C LEU A 16 12.19 -4.76 2.86
N THR A 17 13.29 -4.16 3.30
CA THR A 17 14.07 -4.71 4.39
C THR A 17 13.72 -4.03 5.70
N VAL A 18 13.55 -4.83 6.76
CA VAL A 18 13.14 -4.38 8.09
C VAL A 18 14.01 -5.03 9.16
N PRO A 19 14.08 -4.47 10.40
CA PRO A 19 14.73 -5.15 11.51
C PRO A 19 14.07 -6.51 11.81
N ALA A 20 14.86 -7.53 12.18
CA ALA A 20 14.36 -8.88 12.49
C ALA A 20 13.34 -8.88 13.66
N GLU A 21 13.46 -7.94 14.58
CA GLU A 21 12.55 -7.76 15.73
C GLU A 21 11.12 -7.37 15.26
N LEU A 22 11.01 -6.72 14.10
CA LEU A 22 9.71 -6.40 13.52
C LEU A 22 8.99 -7.64 13.00
N LEU A 23 9.73 -8.70 12.73
CA LEU A 23 9.23 -9.98 12.20
C LEU A 23 9.13 -11.08 13.27
N ASP A 24 9.33 -10.75 14.54
CA ASP A 24 9.02 -11.67 15.64
C ASP A 24 7.49 -11.79 15.82
N THR A 25 7.05 -12.67 16.71
CA THR A 25 5.61 -12.94 16.93
C THR A 25 4.80 -11.67 17.20
N ALA A 26 5.32 -10.77 18.04
CA ALA A 26 4.62 -9.54 18.42
C ALA A 26 4.62 -8.50 17.27
N GLY A 27 5.77 -8.31 16.62
CA GLY A 27 5.92 -7.41 15.49
C GLY A 27 5.04 -7.81 14.31
N ARG A 28 5.02 -9.11 13.98
CA ARG A 28 4.12 -9.66 12.95
C ARG A 28 2.65 -9.46 13.28
N ALA A 29 2.26 -9.73 14.53
CA ALA A 29 0.87 -9.51 14.98
C ALA A 29 0.45 -8.05 14.83
N ASP A 30 1.31 -7.11 15.19
CA ASP A 30 1.07 -5.67 15.01
C ASP A 30 0.90 -5.30 13.52
N LEU A 31 1.82 -5.74 12.67
CA LEU A 31 1.78 -5.48 11.24
C LEU A 31 0.50 -6.05 10.60
N LEU A 32 0.18 -7.30 10.90
CA LEU A 32 -1.02 -7.96 10.37
C LEU A 32 -2.30 -7.27 10.84
N ARG A 33 -2.38 -6.95 12.13
CA ARG A 33 -3.55 -6.25 12.71
C ARG A 33 -3.81 -4.92 11.99
N PHE A 34 -2.79 -4.07 11.84
CA PHE A 34 -2.93 -2.77 11.20
C PHE A 34 -3.30 -2.90 9.72
N HIS A 35 -2.50 -3.65 8.93
CA HIS A 35 -2.71 -3.72 7.49
C HIS A 35 -3.99 -4.47 7.11
N ASN A 36 -4.43 -5.43 7.95
CA ASN A 36 -5.73 -6.06 7.78
C ASN A 36 -6.88 -5.08 8.08
N ALA A 37 -6.81 -4.35 9.21
CA ALA A 37 -7.87 -3.42 9.59
C ALA A 37 -8.06 -2.28 8.57
N VAL A 38 -6.97 -1.76 7.99
CA VAL A 38 -7.03 -0.65 7.04
C VAL A 38 -7.30 -1.16 5.62
N PHE A 39 -6.54 -2.13 5.15
CA PHE A 39 -6.49 -2.53 3.73
C PHE A 39 -7.08 -3.92 3.45
N GLY A 40 -7.44 -4.68 4.48
CA GLY A 40 -7.87 -6.07 4.32
C GLY A 40 -6.74 -7.04 3.95
N TRP A 41 -5.47 -6.63 4.13
CA TRP A 41 -4.34 -7.48 3.80
C TRP A 41 -4.24 -8.67 4.74
N THR A 42 -3.77 -9.79 4.21
CA THR A 42 -3.62 -11.04 4.97
C THR A 42 -2.23 -11.62 4.79
N GLU A 43 -1.81 -12.42 5.75
CA GLU A 43 -0.55 -13.14 5.64
C GLU A 43 -0.62 -14.24 4.56
N MET A 44 0.51 -14.52 3.90
CA MET A 44 0.74 -15.71 3.09
C MET A 44 1.60 -16.71 3.87
N PRO A 45 0.99 -17.61 4.67
CA PRO A 45 1.72 -18.42 5.67
C PRO A 45 2.76 -19.35 5.05
N THR A 46 2.48 -19.88 3.85
CA THR A 46 3.38 -20.78 3.14
C THR A 46 4.66 -20.10 2.64
N MET A 47 4.66 -18.78 2.56
CA MET A 47 5.81 -17.97 2.13
C MET A 47 6.48 -17.26 3.31
N THR A 48 5.81 -17.17 4.47
CA THR A 48 6.35 -16.54 5.67
C THR A 48 7.33 -17.46 6.39
N ARG A 49 8.43 -16.87 6.91
CA ARG A 49 9.43 -17.54 7.76
C ARG A 49 9.67 -16.71 9.00
N ASP A 50 9.62 -17.37 10.16
CA ASP A 50 9.77 -16.68 11.45
C ASP A 50 11.04 -15.84 11.51
N ARG A 51 10.90 -14.56 11.90
CA ARG A 51 11.97 -13.56 12.03
C ARG A 51 12.82 -13.30 10.77
N GLU A 52 12.48 -13.90 9.63
CA GLU A 52 13.23 -13.76 8.37
C GLU A 52 12.42 -13.10 7.28
N LEU A 53 11.17 -13.52 7.13
CA LEU A 53 10.32 -13.08 6.01
C LEU A 53 8.85 -13.09 6.41
N LEU A 54 8.16 -11.96 6.22
CA LEU A 54 6.72 -11.87 6.25
C LEU A 54 6.21 -11.46 4.87
N VAL A 55 5.26 -12.19 4.33
CA VAL A 55 4.61 -11.87 3.05
C VAL A 55 3.16 -11.50 3.30
N LEU A 56 2.81 -10.28 2.93
CA LEU A 56 1.46 -9.73 3.02
C LEU A 56 0.79 -9.77 1.64
N ARG A 57 -0.27 -10.55 1.52
CA ARG A 57 -1.12 -10.53 0.33
C ARG A 57 -1.99 -9.27 0.34
N CYS A 58 -1.91 -8.47 -0.72
CA CYS A 58 -2.62 -7.21 -0.82
C CYS A 58 -4.01 -7.37 -1.44
N HIS A 59 -4.09 -7.66 -2.72
CA HIS A 59 -5.36 -7.73 -3.45
C HIS A 59 -5.66 -9.15 -3.98
N SER A 60 -4.64 -9.79 -4.53
CA SER A 60 -4.72 -11.14 -5.06
C SER A 60 -3.51 -11.97 -4.62
N ASN A 61 -3.49 -13.27 -4.95
CA ASN A 61 -2.34 -14.12 -4.69
C ASN A 61 -1.08 -13.74 -5.51
N GLU A 62 -1.23 -12.85 -6.48
CA GLU A 62 -0.14 -12.33 -7.31
C GLU A 62 0.31 -10.92 -6.92
N GLN A 63 -0.30 -10.32 -5.88
CA GLN A 63 0.03 -8.96 -5.44
C GLN A 63 0.32 -8.95 -3.95
N PHE A 64 1.57 -8.62 -3.59
CA PHE A 64 2.03 -8.76 -2.21
C PHE A 64 3.17 -7.80 -1.86
N VAL A 65 3.39 -7.66 -0.57
CA VAL A 65 4.53 -6.96 0.02
C VAL A 65 5.39 -7.99 0.75
N TYR A 66 6.68 -8.05 0.37
CA TYR A 66 7.70 -8.80 1.10
C TYR A 66 8.35 -7.92 2.16
N LEU A 67 8.45 -8.41 3.37
CA LEU A 67 9.24 -7.82 4.44
C LEU A 67 10.36 -8.78 4.83
N HIS A 68 11.59 -8.46 4.42
CA HIS A 68 12.78 -9.26 4.70
C HIS A 68 13.50 -8.71 5.92
N ALA A 69 13.90 -9.58 6.83
CA ALA A 69 14.79 -9.20 7.92
C ALA A 69 16.18 -8.84 7.39
N SER A 70 16.76 -7.77 7.91
CA SER A 70 18.11 -7.34 7.59
C SER A 70 18.79 -6.72 8.80
N SER A 71 20.11 -6.96 8.95
CA SER A 71 20.95 -6.22 9.91
C SER A 71 21.17 -4.76 9.50
N GLU A 72 20.96 -4.48 8.19
CA GLU A 72 21.00 -3.13 7.63
C GLU A 72 19.64 -2.86 6.94
N PRO A 73 18.58 -2.57 7.72
CA PRO A 73 17.25 -2.38 7.17
C PRO A 73 17.19 -1.10 6.32
N MET A 74 16.26 -1.08 5.38
CA MET A 74 15.99 0.09 4.54
C MET A 74 15.74 1.32 5.41
N ARG A 75 16.37 2.42 5.00
CA ARG A 75 16.13 3.76 5.56
C ARG A 75 15.69 4.68 4.44
N THR A 76 14.72 5.52 4.73
CA THR A 76 14.16 6.47 3.77
C THR A 76 14.24 7.88 4.30
N THR A 77 14.18 8.86 3.42
CA THR A 77 14.18 10.29 3.77
C THR A 77 12.81 10.78 4.21
N GLY A 78 11.77 9.97 4.00
CA GLY A 78 10.37 10.26 4.39
C GLY A 78 9.45 10.58 3.22
N THR A 79 9.99 10.74 2.02
CA THR A 79 9.20 10.98 0.79
C THR A 79 8.98 9.73 -0.04
N GLU A 80 9.78 8.69 0.20
CA GLU A 80 9.67 7.42 -0.52
C GLU A 80 8.41 6.67 -0.09
N HIS A 81 7.66 6.20 -1.07
CA HIS A 81 6.39 5.54 -0.89
C HIS A 81 6.10 4.57 -2.04
N PHE A 82 5.09 3.76 -1.88
CA PHE A 82 4.45 3.04 -2.98
C PHE A 82 2.94 3.30 -2.96
N GLY A 83 2.33 3.27 -4.16
CA GLY A 83 0.95 3.65 -4.37
C GLY A 83 -0.01 2.48 -4.46
N LEU A 84 -1.19 2.67 -3.88
CA LEU A 84 -2.37 1.84 -4.08
C LEU A 84 -3.48 2.70 -4.67
N SER A 85 -4.21 2.19 -5.64
CA SER A 85 -5.36 2.89 -6.20
C SER A 85 -6.67 2.28 -5.77
N VAL A 86 -7.66 3.14 -5.56
CA VAL A 86 -9.07 2.79 -5.42
C VAL A 86 -9.87 3.41 -6.55
N THR A 87 -11.08 2.92 -6.77
CA THR A 87 -11.88 3.29 -7.94
C THR A 87 -12.64 4.61 -7.72
N THR A 88 -13.06 4.88 -6.48
CA THR A 88 -13.90 6.02 -6.15
C THR A 88 -13.36 6.86 -4.99
N PRO A 89 -13.66 8.18 -4.94
CA PRO A 89 -13.32 9.01 -3.79
C PRO A 89 -13.99 8.53 -2.47
N ALA A 90 -15.13 7.85 -2.56
CA ALA A 90 -15.82 7.27 -1.41
C ALA A 90 -15.00 6.12 -0.79
N GLU A 91 -14.45 5.22 -1.61
CA GLU A 91 -13.55 4.16 -1.15
C GLU A 91 -12.28 4.72 -0.52
N LEU A 92 -11.71 5.78 -1.09
CA LEU A 92 -10.55 6.47 -0.51
C LEU A 92 -10.91 7.04 0.87
N THR A 93 -12.08 7.66 1.00
CA THR A 93 -12.56 8.20 2.27
C THR A 93 -12.75 7.11 3.31
N GLU A 94 -13.29 5.95 2.92
CA GLU A 94 -13.46 4.81 3.83
C GLU A 94 -12.12 4.30 4.35
N LEU A 95 -11.12 4.12 3.47
CA LEU A 95 -9.77 3.70 3.88
C LEU A 95 -9.09 4.73 4.80
N TYR A 96 -9.27 6.01 4.52
CA TYR A 96 -8.78 7.08 5.39
C TYR A 96 -9.37 7.00 6.79
N GLU A 97 -10.69 6.80 6.91
CA GLU A 97 -11.36 6.69 8.20
C GLU A 97 -10.94 5.43 8.98
N ARG A 98 -10.69 4.32 8.30
CA ARG A 98 -10.10 3.11 8.90
C ARG A 98 -8.70 3.42 9.45
N ALA A 99 -7.84 4.09 8.68
CA ALA A 99 -6.50 4.47 9.13
C ALA A 99 -6.56 5.46 10.32
N ARG A 100 -7.48 6.42 10.28
CA ARG A 100 -7.71 7.39 11.38
C ARG A 100 -8.14 6.69 12.66
N THR A 101 -9.01 5.68 12.55
CA THR A 101 -9.42 4.84 13.69
C THR A 101 -8.24 4.10 14.29
N GLN A 102 -7.37 3.53 13.46
CA GLN A 102 -6.16 2.86 13.95
C GLN A 102 -5.20 3.85 14.62
N ARG A 103 -5.02 5.05 14.06
CA ARG A 103 -4.18 6.10 14.66
C ARG A 103 -4.68 6.54 16.04
N SER A 104 -5.99 6.57 16.26
CA SER A 104 -6.55 6.96 17.56
C SER A 104 -6.21 5.96 18.67
N SER A 105 -5.95 4.70 18.35
CA SER A 105 -5.60 3.63 19.29
C SER A 105 -4.12 3.31 19.33
N ASP A 106 -3.37 3.66 18.29
CA ASP A 106 -1.93 3.37 18.18
C ASP A 106 -1.17 4.60 17.62
N PRO A 107 -0.44 5.34 18.46
CA PRO A 107 0.27 6.56 18.04
C PRO A 107 1.44 6.29 17.07
N ARG A 108 1.81 5.04 16.84
CA ARG A 108 2.83 4.66 15.84
C ARG A 108 2.30 4.75 14.40
N VAL A 109 0.99 4.94 14.21
CA VAL A 109 0.39 5.19 12.91
C VAL A 109 0.65 6.63 12.50
N GLU A 110 1.40 6.81 11.43
CA GLU A 110 1.60 8.10 10.78
C GLU A 110 0.55 8.24 9.66
N LEU A 111 -0.19 9.34 9.66
CA LEU A 111 -1.27 9.59 8.71
C LEU A 111 -1.28 11.07 8.33
N THR A 112 -1.23 11.37 7.03
CA THR A 112 -1.41 12.75 6.54
C THR A 112 -2.89 13.09 6.39
N GLU A 113 -3.19 14.37 6.24
CA GLU A 113 -4.52 14.80 5.81
C GLU A 113 -4.77 14.36 4.35
N ARG A 114 -6.04 14.25 3.99
CA ARG A 114 -6.43 14.01 2.59
C ARG A 114 -6.12 15.24 1.74
N ASN A 115 -5.64 15.01 0.53
CA ASN A 115 -5.35 16.03 -0.46
C ASN A 115 -6.10 15.78 -1.75
N VAL A 116 -6.34 16.85 -2.51
CA VAL A 116 -6.89 16.79 -3.88
C VAL A 116 -6.07 17.72 -4.75
N ASP A 117 -5.36 17.15 -5.70
CA ASP A 117 -4.64 17.90 -6.73
C ASP A 117 -5.47 17.93 -8.01
N ASP A 118 -5.71 19.13 -8.55
CA ASP A 118 -6.49 19.32 -9.79
C ASP A 118 -5.54 19.57 -10.97
N PHE A 119 -5.47 18.58 -11.86
CA PHE A 119 -4.66 18.62 -13.08
C PHE A 119 -5.52 18.91 -14.33
N GLN A 120 -6.71 19.52 -14.18
CA GLN A 120 -7.69 19.87 -15.22
C GLN A 120 -8.40 18.65 -15.83
N VAL A 121 -7.66 17.67 -16.33
CA VAL A 121 -8.20 16.44 -16.93
C VAL A 121 -8.43 15.32 -15.92
N VAL A 122 -7.85 15.45 -14.74
CA VAL A 122 -7.99 14.51 -13.63
C VAL A 122 -7.83 15.22 -12.29
N LYS A 123 -8.67 14.89 -11.33
CA LYS A 123 -8.44 15.20 -9.91
C LYS A 123 -7.84 13.98 -9.24
N LEU A 124 -6.69 14.17 -8.62
CA LEU A 124 -6.00 13.14 -7.87
C LEU A 124 -6.30 13.34 -6.38
N HIS A 125 -7.13 12.47 -5.84
CA HIS A 125 -7.37 12.38 -4.41
C HIS A 125 -6.31 11.48 -3.79
N SER A 126 -5.69 11.87 -2.69
CA SER A 126 -4.67 11.07 -2.02
C SER A 126 -4.59 11.29 -0.51
N PHE A 127 -4.01 10.34 0.17
CA PHE A 127 -3.45 10.46 1.51
C PHE A 127 -2.31 9.46 1.69
N TYR A 128 -1.45 9.71 2.68
CA TYR A 128 -0.33 8.83 3.01
C TYR A 128 -0.55 8.23 4.40
N VAL A 129 -0.23 6.95 4.52
CA VAL A 129 -0.23 6.26 5.82
C VAL A 129 1.01 5.39 5.94
N ARG A 130 1.61 5.36 7.13
CA ARG A 130 2.74 4.50 7.45
C ARG A 130 2.55 3.86 8.82
N TYR A 131 2.82 2.58 8.91
CA TYR A 131 2.82 1.85 10.17
C TYR A 131 4.00 0.89 10.22
N ARG A 132 5.05 1.26 10.95
CA ARG A 132 6.27 0.48 11.20
C ARG A 132 7.03 0.01 9.94
N LEU A 133 6.59 0.37 8.75
CA LEU A 133 7.32 0.10 7.50
C LEU A 133 8.29 1.25 7.17
N PRO A 134 9.38 0.97 6.43
CA PRO A 134 10.29 2.03 5.99
C PRO A 134 9.67 2.97 4.96
N LEU A 135 8.70 2.49 4.16
CA LEU A 135 7.97 3.28 3.17
C LEU A 135 6.58 3.66 3.65
N SER A 136 6.11 4.82 3.24
CA SER A 136 4.71 5.19 3.31
C SER A 136 3.91 4.45 2.23
N ILE A 137 2.62 4.27 2.48
CA ILE A 137 1.64 3.81 1.49
C ILE A 137 0.84 5.04 1.09
N GLU A 138 0.88 5.39 -0.18
CA GLU A 138 0.00 6.40 -0.75
C GLU A 138 -1.27 5.71 -1.25
N VAL A 139 -2.43 6.17 -0.82
CA VAL A 139 -3.71 5.73 -1.37
C VAL A 139 -4.21 6.81 -2.31
N GLN A 140 -4.51 6.42 -3.54
CA GLN A 140 -4.91 7.34 -4.62
C GLN A 140 -6.26 6.96 -5.22
N CYS A 141 -7.00 7.98 -5.65
CA CYS A 141 -8.16 7.84 -6.53
C CYS A 141 -8.07 8.87 -7.64
N PHE A 142 -8.17 8.40 -8.87
CA PHE A 142 -8.16 9.23 -10.07
C PHE A 142 -9.60 9.52 -10.51
N GLU A 143 -10.05 10.76 -10.33
CA GLU A 143 -11.36 11.23 -10.80
C GLU A 143 -11.18 11.94 -12.14
N TRP A 144 -11.43 11.22 -13.22
CA TRP A 144 -11.22 11.71 -14.58
C TRP A 144 -12.34 12.65 -15.05
N ALA A 145 -11.96 13.71 -15.74
CA ALA A 145 -12.91 14.55 -16.44
C ALA A 145 -13.63 13.78 -17.57
N PRO A 146 -14.87 14.17 -17.93
CA PRO A 146 -15.60 13.52 -19.02
C PRO A 146 -14.76 13.46 -20.32
N GLY A 147 -14.67 12.27 -20.89
CA GLY A 147 -13.90 12.03 -22.10
C GLY A 147 -12.42 11.65 -21.88
N PHE A 148 -11.94 11.62 -20.63
CA PHE A 148 -10.62 11.14 -20.25
C PHE A 148 -10.73 9.85 -19.43
N GLY A 149 -9.64 9.12 -19.24
CA GLY A 149 -9.60 7.91 -18.46
C GLY A 149 -8.33 7.11 -18.67
N PRO A 150 -8.13 6.03 -17.89
CA PRO A 150 -6.90 5.23 -17.92
C PRO A 150 -6.69 4.46 -19.23
N ASP A 151 -7.77 4.17 -19.96
CA ASP A 151 -7.72 3.33 -21.17
C ASP A 151 -7.46 4.11 -22.45
N ARG A 152 -7.26 5.43 -22.35
CA ARG A 152 -6.87 6.24 -23.51
C ARG A 152 -5.35 6.23 -23.64
N THR A 153 -4.86 5.50 -24.63
CA THR A 153 -3.51 5.71 -25.16
C THR A 153 -3.43 7.15 -25.68
N GLN A 154 -2.59 7.93 -25.06
CA GLN A 154 -2.21 9.25 -25.57
C GLN A 154 -1.40 9.11 -26.84
#